data_d15c674a667381a6f92fcab513743150
#
_entry.id   d15c674a667381a6f92fcab513743150
#
_cell.length_a   1.000
_cell.length_b   1.000
_cell.length_c   1.000
_cell.angle_alpha   90.00
_cell.angle_beta   90.00
_cell.angle_gamma   90.00
#
_symmetry.space_group_name_H-M   'P 1'
#
loop_
_entity.id
_entity.type
_entity.pdbx_description
1 polymer ?
#
loop_
_entity_poly.entity_id
_entity_poly.type
_entity_poly.pdbx_seq_one_letter_code
_entity_poly.pdbx_strand_id
1 'polypeptide(L)'
;MKKKGFTLIEVIASLSIILIIFSLTLSVKDIYSTISNDIESKLSLYDVENLLSYSKAYCKKNKKSGEIQIDNIRNRILFEKDGLTTVKKVILPRKIRIISKNDCIQVRSNGHIKQGKTILFQDNKNNIYKVTIATGIDPINISGF
;
A
#
# COMPACT_ATOMS: atom_id res chain seq x y z
N MET A 1 7.39 -55.79 33.29
CA MET A 1 6.55 -54.66 32.89
C MET A 1 5.71 -55.08 31.68
N LYS A 2 4.35 -55.08 31.80
CA LYS A 2 3.44 -55.35 30.66
C LYS A 2 3.42 -54.12 29.77
N LYS A 3 3.96 -54.19 28.56
CA LYS A 3 3.80 -53.14 27.55
C LYS A 3 2.36 -53.17 27.06
N LYS A 4 1.57 -52.15 27.41
CA LYS A 4 0.25 -51.94 26.84
C LYS A 4 0.42 -51.38 25.44
N GLY A 5 0.01 -52.10 24.40
CA GLY A 5 -0.07 -51.59 23.04
C GLY A 5 -1.30 -50.71 22.86
N PHE A 6 -1.24 -49.76 21.91
CA PHE A 6 -2.40 -48.96 21.51
C PHE A 6 -3.45 -49.86 20.86
N THR A 7 -4.72 -49.56 21.13
CA THR A 7 -5.82 -50.23 20.44
C THR A 7 -6.00 -49.63 19.05
N LEU A 8 -6.53 -50.37 18.08
CA LEU A 8 -6.80 -49.90 16.72
C LEU A 8 -7.69 -48.66 16.75
N ILE A 9 -8.67 -48.60 17.65
CA ILE A 9 -9.62 -47.47 17.79
C ILE A 9 -8.90 -46.17 18.25
N GLU A 10 -7.91 -46.29 19.15
CA GLU A 10 -7.12 -45.15 19.60
C GLU A 10 -6.26 -44.56 18.47
N VAL A 11 -5.72 -45.43 17.61
CA VAL A 11 -4.96 -44.97 16.44
C VAL A 11 -5.85 -44.27 15.43
N ILE A 12 -7.04 -44.82 15.13
CA ILE A 12 -7.99 -44.20 14.20
C ILE A 12 -8.46 -42.85 14.75
N ALA A 13 -8.80 -42.78 16.03
CA ALA A 13 -9.23 -41.55 16.67
C ALA A 13 -8.14 -40.47 16.63
N SER A 14 -6.91 -40.81 16.94
CA SER A 14 -5.79 -39.86 16.89
C SER A 14 -5.50 -39.37 15.47
N LEU A 15 -5.54 -40.23 14.45
CA LEU A 15 -5.40 -39.84 13.04
C LEU A 15 -6.52 -38.90 12.60
N SER A 16 -7.77 -39.18 13.01
CA SER A 16 -8.91 -38.31 12.68
C SER A 16 -8.73 -36.89 13.24
N ILE A 17 -8.27 -36.76 14.49
CA ILE A 17 -7.99 -35.45 15.11
C ILE A 17 -6.89 -34.72 14.38
N ILE A 18 -5.81 -35.41 14.00
CA ILE A 18 -4.70 -34.80 13.24
C ILE A 18 -5.19 -34.28 11.88
N LEU A 19 -6.03 -35.04 11.16
CA LEU A 19 -6.59 -34.61 9.88
C LEU A 19 -7.48 -33.39 10.02
N ILE A 20 -8.28 -33.28 11.08
CA ILE A 20 -9.12 -32.13 11.36
C ILE A 20 -8.24 -30.89 11.60
N ILE A 21 -7.22 -31.00 12.46
CA ILE A 21 -6.30 -29.89 12.76
C ILE A 21 -5.59 -29.44 11.47
N PHE A 22 -5.13 -30.39 10.65
CA PHE A 22 -4.46 -30.08 9.39
C PHE A 22 -5.37 -29.35 8.40
N SER A 23 -6.64 -29.74 8.29
CA SER A 23 -7.60 -29.06 7.41
C SER A 23 -7.88 -27.61 7.85
N LEU A 24 -7.94 -27.34 9.15
CA LEU A 24 -8.11 -25.99 9.69
C LEU A 24 -6.91 -25.09 9.40
N THR A 25 -5.69 -25.62 9.49
CA THR A 25 -4.46 -24.83 9.24
C THR A 25 -4.36 -24.35 7.79
N LEU A 26 -4.81 -25.14 6.81
CA LEU A 26 -4.85 -24.72 5.41
C LEU A 26 -5.79 -23.54 5.18
N SER A 27 -6.99 -23.58 5.75
CA SER A 27 -7.98 -22.51 5.64
C SER A 27 -7.49 -21.19 6.26
N VAL A 28 -6.80 -21.24 7.39
CA VAL A 28 -6.24 -20.04 8.06
C VAL A 28 -5.17 -19.37 7.21
N LYS A 29 -4.35 -20.14 6.48
CA LYS A 29 -3.31 -19.58 5.62
C LYS A 29 -3.87 -18.69 4.51
N ASP A 30 -4.97 -19.09 3.89
CA ASP A 30 -5.60 -18.31 2.80
C ASP A 30 -6.22 -17.01 3.33
N ILE A 31 -6.86 -17.07 4.49
CA ILE A 31 -7.41 -15.89 5.18
C ILE A 31 -6.28 -14.92 5.53
N TYR A 32 -5.19 -15.42 6.12
CA TYR A 32 -4.05 -14.60 6.50
C TYR A 32 -3.41 -13.90 5.29
N SER A 33 -3.22 -14.62 4.18
CA SER A 33 -2.64 -14.05 2.96
C SER A 33 -3.52 -12.94 2.37
N THR A 34 -4.83 -13.11 2.43
CA THR A 34 -5.81 -12.12 1.95
C THR A 34 -5.77 -10.85 2.78
N ILE A 35 -5.81 -10.96 4.09
CA ILE A 35 -5.77 -9.83 5.03
C ILE A 35 -4.44 -9.09 4.92
N SER A 36 -3.32 -9.82 4.89
CA SER A 36 -1.99 -9.23 4.74
C SER A 36 -1.84 -8.41 3.46
N ASN A 37 -2.40 -8.89 2.34
CA ASN A 37 -2.35 -8.18 1.07
C ASN A 37 -3.17 -6.88 1.11
N ASP A 38 -4.34 -6.91 1.70
CA ASP A 38 -5.21 -5.72 1.82
C ASP A 38 -4.57 -4.66 2.72
N ILE A 39 -3.96 -5.07 3.83
CA ILE A 39 -3.22 -4.17 4.74
C ILE A 39 -2.02 -3.55 4.02
N GLU A 40 -1.22 -4.33 3.30
CA GLU A 40 -0.04 -3.82 2.59
C GLU A 40 -0.41 -2.80 1.50
N SER A 41 -1.52 -3.04 0.79
CA SER A 41 -2.04 -2.08 -0.20
C SER A 41 -2.47 -0.77 0.46
N LYS A 42 -3.19 -0.84 1.58
CA LYS A 42 -3.61 0.35 2.34
C LYS A 42 -2.42 1.14 2.89
N LEU A 43 -1.44 0.46 3.49
CA LEU A 43 -0.23 1.09 4.00
C LEU A 43 0.52 1.83 2.88
N SER A 44 0.63 1.22 1.70
CA SER A 44 1.28 1.85 0.55
C SER A 44 0.56 3.14 0.11
N LEU A 45 -0.77 3.19 0.16
CA LEU A 45 -1.54 4.39 -0.14
C LEU A 45 -1.34 5.48 0.92
N TYR A 46 -1.26 5.11 2.21
CA TYR A 46 -0.91 6.04 3.29
C TYR A 46 0.51 6.59 3.14
N ASP A 47 1.46 5.80 2.66
CA ASP A 47 2.81 6.27 2.36
C ASP A 47 2.82 7.33 1.26
N VAL A 48 1.97 7.15 0.23
CA VAL A 48 1.77 8.16 -0.81
C VAL A 48 1.16 9.43 -0.22
N GLU A 49 0.11 9.34 0.59
CA GLU A 49 -0.49 10.47 1.27
C GLU A 49 0.51 11.22 2.14
N ASN A 50 1.33 10.49 2.90
CA ASN A 50 2.41 11.05 3.70
C ASN A 50 3.46 11.77 2.85
N LEU A 51 3.81 11.25 1.68
CA LEU A 51 4.72 11.93 0.77
C LEU A 51 4.12 13.24 0.25
N LEU A 52 2.85 13.23 -0.13
CA LEU A 52 2.12 14.41 -0.60
C LEU A 52 2.03 15.47 0.49
N SER A 53 1.65 15.10 1.70
CA SER A 53 1.57 16.00 2.87
C SER A 53 2.95 16.56 3.24
N TYR A 54 3.97 15.70 3.23
CA TYR A 54 5.34 16.10 3.47
C TYR A 54 5.83 17.13 2.44
N SER A 55 5.55 16.91 1.15
CA SER A 55 5.97 17.83 0.08
C SER A 55 5.35 19.22 0.24
N LYS A 56 4.07 19.31 0.62
CA LYS A 56 3.38 20.57 0.95
C LYS A 56 4.04 21.28 2.14
N ALA A 57 4.27 20.56 3.24
CA ALA A 57 4.91 21.09 4.44
C ALA A 57 6.35 21.54 4.17
N TYR A 58 7.11 20.76 3.40
CA TYR A 58 8.49 21.07 3.02
C TYR A 58 8.58 22.37 2.19
N CYS A 59 7.74 22.50 1.15
CA CYS A 59 7.70 23.70 0.32
C CYS A 59 7.31 24.94 1.12
N LYS A 60 6.32 24.83 2.00
CA LYS A 60 5.87 25.92 2.88
C LYS A 60 6.97 26.35 3.86
N LYS A 61 7.64 25.38 4.50
CA LYS A 61 8.71 25.65 5.48
C LYS A 61 9.92 26.32 4.83
N ASN A 62 10.35 25.81 3.67
CA ASN A 62 11.56 26.30 3.00
C ASN A 62 11.29 27.46 2.04
N LYS A 63 10.03 27.90 1.86
CA LYS A 63 9.60 28.94 0.91
C LYS A 63 10.10 28.69 -0.52
N LYS A 64 10.21 27.40 -0.91
CA LYS A 64 10.65 26.95 -2.23
C LYS A 64 9.59 26.06 -2.85
N SER A 65 9.42 26.17 -4.16
CA SER A 65 8.56 25.26 -4.92
C SER A 65 9.23 23.89 -5.08
N GLY A 66 8.43 22.88 -5.37
CA GLY A 66 8.89 21.53 -5.66
C GLY A 66 7.93 20.81 -6.57
N GLU A 67 8.32 19.63 -7.01
CA GLU A 67 7.57 18.81 -7.94
C GLU A 67 7.41 17.39 -7.40
N ILE A 68 6.21 16.84 -7.56
CA ILE A 68 5.92 15.45 -7.26
C ILE A 68 5.80 14.72 -8.58
N GLN A 69 6.74 13.83 -8.87
CA GLN A 69 6.77 13.04 -10.09
C GLN A 69 6.10 11.68 -9.87
N ILE A 70 5.22 11.31 -10.77
CA ILE A 70 4.53 10.01 -10.81
C ILE A 70 5.19 9.19 -11.91
N ASP A 71 5.90 8.13 -11.53
CA ASP A 71 6.60 7.20 -12.43
C ASP A 71 5.89 5.84 -12.38
N ASN A 72 4.95 5.61 -13.30
CA ASN A 72 4.19 4.37 -13.36
C ASN A 72 5.04 3.20 -13.86
N ILE A 73 6.08 3.46 -14.66
CA ILE A 73 6.97 2.41 -15.21
C ILE A 73 7.76 1.77 -14.08
N ARG A 74 8.31 2.59 -13.17
CA ARG A 74 9.07 2.12 -12.01
C ARG A 74 8.23 1.96 -10.76
N ASN A 75 6.91 2.14 -10.87
CA ASN A 75 5.93 2.03 -9.80
C ASN A 75 6.30 2.82 -8.54
N ARG A 76 6.63 4.10 -8.71
CA ARG A 76 7.11 4.96 -7.63
C ARG A 76 6.60 6.39 -7.76
N ILE A 77 6.58 7.10 -6.64
CA ILE A 77 6.30 8.54 -6.57
C ILE A 77 7.50 9.22 -5.90
N LEU A 78 7.97 10.29 -6.50
CA LEU A 78 9.14 11.04 -6.05
C LEU A 78 8.71 12.47 -5.73
N PHE A 79 9.25 13.02 -4.65
CA PHE A 79 9.21 14.47 -4.41
C PHE A 79 10.59 15.05 -4.64
N GLU A 80 10.68 15.99 -5.56
CA GLU A 80 11.91 16.65 -5.96
C GLU A 80 11.87 18.15 -5.65
N LYS A 81 13.00 18.61 -5.18
CA LYS A 81 13.27 20.04 -5.02
C LYS A 81 13.99 20.54 -6.25
N ASP A 82 13.55 21.68 -6.76
CA ASP A 82 14.20 22.36 -7.91
C ASP A 82 14.31 21.46 -9.19
N GLY A 83 13.45 20.43 -9.29
CA GLY A 83 13.42 19.51 -10.45
C GLY A 83 14.60 18.55 -10.60
N LEU A 84 15.55 18.56 -9.66
CA LEU A 84 16.79 17.79 -9.79
C LEU A 84 17.13 16.96 -8.55
N THR A 85 16.73 17.40 -7.36
CA THR A 85 17.12 16.73 -6.11
C THR A 85 15.94 16.01 -5.49
N THR A 86 15.98 14.68 -5.48
CA THR A 86 14.96 13.87 -4.79
C THR A 86 15.09 14.04 -3.27
N VAL A 87 14.06 14.58 -2.64
CA VAL A 87 13.98 14.80 -1.20
C VAL A 87 13.32 13.62 -0.51
N LYS A 88 12.26 13.06 -1.10
CA LYS A 88 11.54 11.91 -0.58
C LYS A 88 11.02 11.05 -1.73
N LYS A 89 11.02 9.74 -1.54
CA LYS A 89 10.47 8.79 -2.52
C LYS A 89 9.63 7.73 -1.83
N VAL A 90 8.59 7.27 -2.51
CA VAL A 90 7.81 6.09 -2.16
C VAL A 90 7.89 5.13 -3.35
N ILE A 91 8.32 3.91 -3.09
CA ILE A 91 8.35 2.81 -4.05
C ILE A 91 7.21 1.87 -3.64
N LEU A 92 6.28 1.65 -4.54
CA LEU A 92 5.15 0.79 -4.27
C LEU A 92 5.54 -0.69 -4.43
N PRO A 93 5.02 -1.56 -3.57
CA PRO A 93 5.25 -3.00 -3.70
C PRO A 93 4.60 -3.53 -4.99
N ARG A 94 5.04 -4.72 -5.44
CA ARG A 94 4.52 -5.33 -6.68
C ARG A 94 3.02 -5.64 -6.66
N LYS A 95 2.42 -5.66 -5.48
CA LYS A 95 1.00 -5.96 -5.27
C LYS A 95 0.07 -4.80 -5.61
N ILE A 96 0.58 -3.58 -5.68
CA ILE A 96 -0.17 -2.39 -6.06
C ILE A 96 0.58 -1.63 -7.15
N ARG A 97 -0.11 -1.19 -8.18
CA ARG A 97 0.48 -0.50 -9.33
C ARG A 97 -0.19 0.83 -9.59
N ILE A 98 0.59 1.80 -10.03
CA ILE A 98 0.09 3.07 -10.53
C ILE A 98 -0.43 2.82 -11.95
N ILE A 99 -1.74 3.08 -12.18
CA ILE A 99 -2.35 2.99 -13.52
C ILE A 99 -2.55 4.36 -14.17
N SER A 100 -2.37 5.45 -13.41
CA SER A 100 -2.32 6.80 -13.97
C SER A 100 -1.11 6.96 -14.89
N LYS A 101 -1.23 7.84 -15.91
CA LYS A 101 -0.10 8.20 -16.76
C LYS A 101 1.00 8.88 -15.95
N ASN A 102 2.24 8.77 -16.45
CA ASN A 102 3.36 9.54 -15.92
C ASN A 102 3.02 11.03 -15.97
N ASP A 103 3.22 11.69 -14.84
CA ASP A 103 2.84 13.08 -14.70
C ASP A 103 3.58 13.75 -13.55
N CYS A 104 3.49 15.07 -13.48
CA CYS A 104 4.15 15.91 -12.51
C CYS A 104 3.10 16.81 -11.83
N ILE A 105 3.17 16.93 -10.51
CA ILE A 105 2.31 17.79 -9.70
C ILE A 105 3.18 18.86 -9.07
N GLN A 106 2.92 20.13 -9.43
CA GLN A 106 3.69 21.24 -8.90
C GLN A 106 3.13 21.69 -7.54
N VAL A 107 4.04 21.82 -6.57
CA VAL A 107 3.78 22.36 -5.23
C VAL A 107 4.44 23.74 -5.13
N ARG A 108 3.66 24.77 -4.87
CA ARG A 108 4.14 26.14 -4.72
C ARG A 108 4.89 26.35 -3.40
N SER A 109 5.67 27.43 -3.31
CA SER A 109 6.41 27.82 -2.11
C SER A 109 5.56 28.09 -0.86
N ASN A 110 4.25 28.30 -1.02
CA ASN A 110 3.30 28.42 0.08
C ASN A 110 2.70 27.06 0.52
N GLY A 111 3.12 25.95 -0.11
CA GLY A 111 2.63 24.60 0.14
C GLY A 111 1.33 24.26 -0.59
N HIS A 112 0.83 25.12 -1.48
CA HIS A 112 -0.38 24.84 -2.24
C HIS A 112 -0.06 24.07 -3.51
N ILE A 113 -0.91 23.10 -3.85
CA ILE A 113 -0.83 22.37 -5.11
C ILE A 113 -1.44 23.25 -6.21
N LYS A 114 -0.70 23.38 -7.32
CA LYS A 114 -1.10 24.26 -8.43
C LYS A 114 -2.34 23.76 -9.16
N GLN A 115 -2.45 22.43 -9.33
CA GLN A 115 -3.55 21.79 -10.04
C GLN A 115 -4.00 20.54 -9.29
N GLY A 116 -5.29 20.40 -9.06
CA GLY A 116 -5.88 19.20 -8.49
C GLY A 116 -5.70 18.01 -9.41
N LYS A 117 -5.47 16.83 -8.84
CA LYS A 117 -5.23 15.61 -9.60
C LYS A 117 -5.70 14.38 -8.86
N THR A 118 -6.11 13.37 -9.60
CA THR A 118 -6.41 12.04 -9.06
C THR A 118 -5.38 11.05 -9.58
N ILE A 119 -4.72 10.36 -8.67
CA ILE A 119 -3.81 9.26 -8.97
C ILE A 119 -4.59 7.96 -8.76
N LEU A 120 -4.57 7.09 -9.76
CA LEU A 120 -5.24 5.80 -9.74
C LEU A 120 -4.23 4.70 -9.48
N PHE A 121 -4.59 3.79 -8.59
CA PHE A 121 -3.81 2.62 -8.24
C PHE A 121 -4.68 1.37 -8.42
N GLN A 122 -4.07 0.26 -8.74
CA GLN A 122 -4.72 -1.03 -8.89
C GLN A 122 -3.94 -2.10 -8.12
N ASP A 123 -4.65 -2.92 -7.36
CA ASP A 123 -4.06 -4.08 -6.70
C ASP A 123 -4.11 -5.35 -7.57
N ASN A 124 -3.53 -6.43 -7.07
CA ASN A 124 -3.52 -7.73 -7.75
C ASN A 124 -4.90 -8.38 -7.87
N LYS A 125 -5.91 -7.89 -7.14
CA LYS A 125 -7.30 -8.34 -7.21
C LYS A 125 -8.15 -7.49 -8.16
N ASN A 126 -7.51 -6.55 -8.90
CA ASN A 126 -8.14 -5.56 -9.76
C ASN A 126 -8.98 -4.50 -9.03
N ASN A 127 -8.85 -4.35 -7.71
CA ASN A 127 -9.48 -3.26 -7.00
C ASN A 127 -8.79 -1.95 -7.38
N ILE A 128 -9.59 -0.90 -7.59
CA ILE A 128 -9.08 0.43 -7.97
C ILE A 128 -9.19 1.37 -6.78
N TYR A 129 -8.06 1.92 -6.38
CA TYR A 129 -7.96 2.94 -5.35
C TYR A 129 -7.63 4.29 -5.98
N LYS A 130 -8.17 5.35 -5.38
CA LYS A 130 -8.01 6.72 -5.87
C LYS A 130 -7.42 7.59 -4.78
N VAL A 131 -6.32 8.27 -5.08
CA VAL A 131 -5.78 9.33 -4.23
C VAL A 131 -6.04 10.64 -4.95
N THR A 132 -7.00 11.39 -4.44
CA THR A 132 -7.41 12.67 -5.01
C THR A 132 -6.76 13.81 -4.24
N ILE A 133 -6.13 14.70 -4.96
CA ILE A 133 -5.43 15.88 -4.47
C ILE A 133 -6.23 17.08 -4.93
N ALA A 134 -6.82 17.81 -4.00
CA ALA A 134 -7.53 19.06 -4.31
C ALA A 134 -6.57 20.22 -4.54
N THR A 135 -7.00 21.22 -5.29
CA THR A 135 -6.31 22.52 -5.39
C THR A 135 -6.46 23.29 -4.09
N GLY A 136 -5.39 23.93 -3.63
CA GLY A 136 -5.43 24.77 -2.43
C GLY A 136 -4.84 24.10 -1.19
N ILE A 137 -5.43 24.38 -0.02
CA ILE A 137 -4.87 23.99 1.29
C ILE A 137 -5.20 22.54 1.64
N ASP A 138 -6.17 21.89 0.99
CA ASP A 138 -6.82 20.69 1.52
C ASP A 138 -7.14 19.53 0.63
N PRO A 139 -7.96 18.62 1.15
CA PRO A 139 -7.41 17.38 1.71
C PRO A 139 -6.99 16.43 0.61
N ILE A 140 -6.00 15.62 0.90
CA ILE A 140 -5.72 14.41 0.16
C ILE A 140 -6.81 13.42 0.59
N ASN A 141 -7.62 12.96 -0.34
CA ASN A 141 -8.70 12.00 -0.07
C ASN A 141 -8.35 10.65 -0.72
N ILE A 142 -8.37 9.60 0.07
CA ILE A 142 -8.21 8.22 -0.41
C ILE A 142 -9.59 7.57 -0.44
N SER A 143 -9.96 7.01 -1.59
CA SER A 143 -11.23 6.29 -1.78
C SER A 143 -11.00 4.98 -2.53
N GLY A 144 -11.92 4.01 -2.34
CA GLY A 144 -11.85 2.70 -2.97
C GLY A 144 -11.57 1.55 -2.00
N PHE A 145 -11.80 1.78 -0.69
CA PHE A 145 -11.70 0.73 0.34
C PHE A 145 -13.00 -0.04 0.47
#